data_67b2b6ec81332f7f442f44cd3b6074a7
#
_entry.id   67b2b6ec81332f7f442f44cd3b6074a7
#
_cell.length_a   1.000
_cell.length_b   1.000
_cell.length_c   1.000
_cell.angle_alpha   90.00
_cell.angle_beta   90.00
_cell.angle_gamma   90.00
#
_symmetry.space_group_name_H-M   'P 1'
#
loop_
_entity.id
_entity.type
_entity.pdbx_description
1 polymer ?
#
loop_
_entity_poly.entity_id
_entity_poly.type
_entity_poly.pdbx_seq_one_letter_code
_entity_poly.pdbx_strand_id
1 'polypeptide(L)'
;VLVLKSQESLDKLRALTRMTYDSNLVLMVCYNTDISWKAKNYNDEFDSGDMDASIVTTHMALAAKSVGVDSLWARAFNAAEVAAAFGLPENIHVACILDLGYADAEAGGPSPRHEARRSMEEFARVL
;
A
#
# COMPACT_ATOMS: atom_id res chain seq x y z
N VAL A 1 -7.52 -7.61 2.44
CA VAL A 1 -6.06 -7.67 2.56
C VAL A 1 -5.61 -9.11 2.36
N LEU A 2 -4.62 -9.33 1.50
CA LEU A 2 -3.95 -10.61 1.32
C LEU A 2 -2.61 -10.58 2.05
N VAL A 3 -2.33 -11.63 2.83
CA VAL A 3 -1.09 -11.75 3.60
C VAL A 3 -0.13 -12.68 2.86
N LEU A 4 0.93 -12.12 2.30
CA LEU A 4 1.94 -12.85 1.55
C LEU A 4 3.13 -13.14 2.48
N LYS A 5 3.28 -14.41 2.88
CA LYS A 5 4.35 -14.87 3.78
C LYS A 5 4.99 -16.19 3.34
N SER A 6 4.36 -16.91 2.41
CA SER A 6 4.99 -18.11 1.84
C SER A 6 6.03 -17.70 0.79
N GLN A 7 7.11 -18.48 0.68
CA GLN A 7 8.13 -18.26 -0.33
C GLN A 7 7.53 -18.15 -1.73
N GLU A 8 6.60 -19.03 -2.06
CA GLU A 8 5.89 -19.04 -3.35
C GLU A 8 5.17 -17.70 -3.62
N SER A 9 4.41 -17.18 -2.64
CA SER A 9 3.66 -15.92 -2.81
C SER A 9 4.58 -14.71 -2.91
N LEU A 10 5.66 -14.70 -2.15
CA LEU A 10 6.67 -13.63 -2.18
C LEU A 10 7.44 -13.65 -3.49
N ASP A 11 7.89 -14.80 -3.97
CA ASP A 11 8.61 -14.93 -5.22
C ASP A 11 7.73 -14.56 -6.43
N LYS A 12 6.45 -14.94 -6.38
CA LYS A 12 5.47 -14.51 -7.39
C LYS A 12 5.37 -12.98 -7.44
N LEU A 13 5.26 -12.30 -6.31
CA LEU A 13 5.20 -10.84 -6.28
C LEU A 13 6.53 -10.20 -6.70
N ARG A 14 7.68 -10.73 -6.25
CA ARG A 14 9.01 -10.25 -6.61
C ARG A 14 9.30 -10.34 -8.10
N ALA A 15 8.74 -11.32 -8.78
CA ALA A 15 8.86 -11.44 -10.25
C ALA A 15 8.15 -10.29 -11.00
N LEU A 16 7.19 -9.62 -10.38
CA LEU A 16 6.38 -8.55 -10.96
C LEU A 16 6.82 -7.16 -10.53
N THR A 17 7.49 -7.04 -9.38
CA THR A 17 7.91 -5.75 -8.86
C THR A 17 9.09 -5.86 -7.91
N ARG A 18 9.96 -4.84 -7.92
CA ARG A 18 11.04 -4.68 -6.94
C ARG A 18 10.59 -3.97 -5.66
N MET A 19 9.32 -3.56 -5.59
CA MET A 19 8.79 -2.75 -4.48
C MET A 19 8.56 -3.56 -3.19
N THR A 20 8.96 -4.81 -3.14
CA THR A 20 8.95 -5.64 -1.94
C THR A 20 10.20 -5.50 -1.08
N TYR A 21 11.27 -4.92 -1.65
CA TYR A 21 12.57 -4.72 -0.97
C TYR A 21 13.03 -5.94 -0.17
N ASP A 22 12.81 -7.14 -0.72
CA ASP A 22 13.10 -8.45 -0.11
C ASP A 22 12.40 -8.73 1.23
N SER A 23 11.36 -7.97 1.56
CA SER A 23 10.54 -8.21 2.75
C SER A 23 10.01 -9.65 2.78
N ASN A 24 10.01 -10.25 3.97
CA ASN A 24 9.52 -11.61 4.21
C ASN A 24 8.02 -11.66 4.58
N LEU A 25 7.40 -10.50 4.71
CA LEU A 25 5.98 -10.35 4.98
C LEU A 25 5.45 -9.12 4.25
N VAL A 26 4.51 -9.35 3.34
CA VAL A 26 3.88 -8.29 2.55
C VAL A 26 2.37 -8.38 2.70
N LEU A 27 1.73 -7.25 3.00
CA LEU A 27 0.29 -7.10 2.97
C LEU A 27 -0.10 -6.47 1.64
N MET A 28 -0.78 -7.22 0.79
CA MET A 28 -1.38 -6.68 -0.43
C MET A 28 -2.78 -6.17 -0.09
N VAL A 29 -2.96 -4.87 -0.16
CA VAL A 29 -4.21 -4.20 0.19
C VAL A 29 -5.04 -4.03 -1.07
N CYS A 30 -6.26 -4.53 -1.02
CA CYS A 30 -7.19 -4.51 -2.13
C CYS A 30 -8.54 -3.95 -1.68
N TYR A 31 -9.32 -3.46 -2.63
CA TYR A 31 -10.72 -3.10 -2.42
C TYR A 31 -11.60 -3.79 -3.46
N ASN A 32 -12.89 -3.88 -3.15
CA ASN A 32 -13.90 -4.48 -4.02
C ASN A 32 -14.77 -3.37 -4.61
N THR A 33 -14.73 -3.22 -5.94
CA THR A 33 -15.48 -2.18 -6.65
C THR A 33 -16.99 -2.38 -6.63
N ASP A 34 -17.48 -3.59 -6.33
CA ASP A 34 -18.93 -3.84 -6.24
C ASP A 34 -19.56 -3.23 -4.98
N ILE A 35 -18.76 -3.11 -3.91
CA ILE A 35 -19.21 -2.65 -2.59
C ILE A 35 -18.55 -1.35 -2.13
N SER A 36 -17.54 -0.84 -2.84
CA SER A 36 -16.98 0.48 -2.55
C SER A 36 -18.04 1.56 -2.71
N TRP A 37 -17.96 2.60 -1.88
CA TRP A 37 -18.91 3.70 -1.97
C TRP A 37 -18.65 4.55 -3.22
N LYS A 38 -19.74 4.92 -3.90
CA LYS A 38 -19.70 5.71 -5.13
C LYS A 38 -20.60 6.93 -5.02
N ALA A 39 -20.13 8.07 -5.50
CA ALA A 39 -20.84 9.35 -5.46
C ALA A 39 -21.93 9.47 -6.54
N LYS A 40 -22.80 8.47 -6.66
CA LYS A 40 -23.78 8.33 -7.75
C LYS A 40 -24.73 9.52 -7.94
N ASN A 41 -24.96 10.33 -6.89
CA ASN A 41 -25.96 11.41 -6.90
C ASN A 41 -25.34 12.80 -7.17
N TYR A 42 -24.05 12.88 -7.42
CA TYR A 42 -23.31 14.16 -7.48
C TYR A 42 -22.66 14.45 -8.82
N ASN A 43 -23.09 13.75 -9.86
CA ASN A 43 -22.51 13.88 -11.20
C ASN A 43 -20.99 13.63 -11.23
N ASP A 44 -20.51 12.78 -10.32
CA ASP A 44 -19.13 12.43 -10.11
C ASP A 44 -18.97 10.90 -10.21
N GLU A 45 -17.95 10.44 -10.90
CA GLU A 45 -17.59 9.03 -11.00
C GLU A 45 -16.72 8.57 -9.82
N PHE A 46 -16.68 9.32 -8.72
CA PHE A 46 -15.84 9.03 -7.58
C PHE A 46 -16.17 7.67 -6.96
N ASP A 47 -15.13 6.87 -6.75
CA ASP A 47 -15.13 5.61 -6.04
C ASP A 47 -14.19 5.71 -4.83
N SER A 48 -14.67 5.42 -3.62
CA SER A 48 -13.88 5.56 -2.39
C SER A 48 -12.82 4.46 -2.20
N GLY A 49 -12.81 3.44 -3.04
CA GLY A 49 -12.01 2.23 -2.83
C GLY A 49 -10.53 2.47 -2.53
N ASP A 50 -9.85 3.28 -3.34
CA ASP A 50 -8.44 3.63 -3.10
C ASP A 50 -8.26 4.47 -1.82
N MET A 51 -9.21 5.37 -1.53
CA MET A 51 -9.17 6.19 -0.31
C MET A 51 -9.35 5.31 0.94
N ASP A 52 -10.35 4.44 0.97
CA ASP A 52 -10.62 3.53 2.07
C ASP A 52 -9.43 2.57 2.29
N ALA A 53 -8.88 2.00 1.21
CA ALA A 53 -7.70 1.17 1.26
C ALA A 53 -6.49 1.92 1.82
N SER A 54 -6.32 3.19 1.47
CA SER A 54 -5.23 4.05 1.97
C SER A 54 -5.37 4.34 3.46
N ILE A 55 -6.59 4.61 3.94
CA ILE A 55 -6.87 4.79 5.37
C ILE A 55 -6.53 3.52 6.14
N VAL A 56 -7.00 2.37 5.69
CA VAL A 56 -6.70 1.08 6.33
C VAL A 56 -5.20 0.79 6.33
N THR A 57 -4.50 1.05 5.22
CA THR A 57 -3.05 0.85 5.13
C THR A 57 -2.29 1.72 6.13
N THR A 58 -2.69 2.99 6.28
CA THR A 58 -2.12 3.89 7.28
C THR A 58 -2.27 3.33 8.69
N HIS A 59 -3.47 2.87 9.04
CA HIS A 59 -3.70 2.26 10.37
C HIS A 59 -2.87 1.00 10.58
N MET A 60 -2.71 0.14 9.55
CA MET A 60 -1.87 -1.05 9.65
C MET A 60 -0.39 -0.68 9.85
N ALA A 61 0.11 0.34 9.15
CA ALA A 61 1.49 0.83 9.32
C ALA A 61 1.73 1.36 10.75
N LEU A 62 0.78 2.15 11.29
CA LEU A 62 0.84 2.64 12.67
C LEU A 62 0.77 1.50 13.69
N ALA A 63 -0.12 0.53 13.47
CA ALA A 63 -0.24 -0.65 14.34
C ALA A 63 1.06 -1.48 14.31
N ALA A 64 1.65 -1.72 13.14
CA ALA A 64 2.93 -2.40 13.03
C ALA A 64 4.02 -1.67 13.84
N LYS A 65 4.12 -0.35 13.68
CA LYS A 65 5.10 0.46 14.41
C LYS A 65 4.89 0.42 15.92
N SER A 66 3.65 0.36 16.40
CA SER A 66 3.34 0.29 17.83
C SER A 66 3.85 -0.99 18.51
N VAL A 67 4.11 -2.03 17.74
CA VAL A 67 4.69 -3.30 18.22
C VAL A 67 6.15 -3.49 17.78
N GLY A 68 6.80 -2.42 17.30
CA GLY A 68 8.21 -2.42 16.94
C GLY A 68 8.52 -2.97 15.53
N VAL A 69 7.51 -3.14 14.69
CA VAL A 69 7.68 -3.55 13.28
C VAL A 69 7.68 -2.32 12.40
N ASP A 70 8.68 -2.21 11.54
CA ASP A 70 8.76 -1.15 10.53
C ASP A 70 7.96 -1.53 9.28
N SER A 71 7.60 -0.54 8.49
CA SER A 71 6.82 -0.76 7.28
C SER A 71 7.23 0.17 6.15
N LEU A 72 7.00 -0.27 4.92
CA LEU A 72 7.17 0.52 3.72
C LEU A 72 5.94 0.37 2.84
N TRP A 73 5.28 1.49 2.54
CA TRP A 73 4.15 1.54 1.63
C TRP A 73 4.63 1.72 0.20
N ALA A 74 4.28 0.81 -0.70
CA ALA A 74 4.64 0.89 -2.09
C ALA A 74 3.43 0.79 -3.02
N ARG A 75 3.49 1.56 -4.13
CA ARG A 75 2.47 1.60 -5.18
C ARG A 75 3.07 1.63 -6.59
N ALA A 76 4.38 1.75 -6.73
CA ALA A 76 5.06 1.85 -8.02
C ALA A 76 5.19 0.48 -8.73
N PHE A 77 4.06 -0.14 -9.06
CA PHE A 77 3.96 -1.40 -9.79
C PHE A 77 2.68 -1.46 -10.65
N ASN A 78 2.61 -2.40 -11.58
CA ASN A 78 1.41 -2.65 -12.37
C ASN A 78 0.39 -3.46 -11.56
N ALA A 79 -0.59 -2.77 -10.97
CA ALA A 79 -1.60 -3.39 -10.12
C ALA A 79 -2.49 -4.41 -10.84
N ALA A 80 -2.80 -4.17 -12.11
CA ALA A 80 -3.63 -5.09 -12.90
C ALA A 80 -2.86 -6.39 -13.19
N GLU A 81 -1.57 -6.31 -13.48
CA GLU A 81 -0.72 -7.47 -13.71
C GLU A 81 -0.56 -8.29 -12.42
N VAL A 82 -0.36 -7.62 -11.28
CA VAL A 82 -0.32 -8.27 -9.97
C VAL A 82 -1.65 -8.96 -9.67
N ALA A 83 -2.78 -8.28 -9.86
CA ALA A 83 -4.10 -8.86 -9.63
C ALA A 83 -4.31 -10.13 -10.48
N ALA A 84 -3.98 -10.07 -11.77
CA ALA A 84 -4.09 -11.22 -12.68
C ALA A 84 -3.19 -12.37 -12.25
N ALA A 85 -1.93 -12.11 -11.89
CA ALA A 85 -0.99 -13.15 -11.44
C ALA A 85 -1.44 -13.86 -10.16
N PHE A 86 -2.13 -13.14 -9.27
CA PHE A 86 -2.71 -13.73 -8.04
C PHE A 86 -4.12 -14.27 -8.23
N GLY A 87 -4.65 -14.26 -9.46
CA GLY A 87 -5.98 -14.81 -9.77
C GLY A 87 -7.12 -14.05 -9.10
N LEU A 88 -6.95 -12.75 -8.87
CA LEU A 88 -8.01 -11.94 -8.25
C LEU A 88 -9.14 -11.70 -9.26
N PRO A 89 -10.40 -11.75 -8.80
CA PRO A 89 -11.56 -11.38 -9.63
C PRO A 89 -11.46 -9.94 -10.15
N GLU A 90 -12.10 -9.64 -11.27
CA GLU A 90 -12.06 -8.30 -11.92
C GLU A 90 -12.54 -7.17 -11.01
N ASN A 91 -13.44 -7.46 -10.09
CA ASN A 91 -13.96 -6.50 -9.11
C ASN A 91 -13.03 -6.29 -7.90
N ILE A 92 -11.90 -6.99 -7.81
CA ILE A 92 -10.91 -6.83 -6.73
C ILE A 92 -9.69 -6.09 -7.28
N HIS A 93 -9.54 -4.86 -6.88
CA HIS A 93 -8.42 -3.99 -7.29
C HIS A 93 -7.33 -3.94 -6.23
N VAL A 94 -6.08 -4.07 -6.66
CA VAL A 94 -4.90 -3.91 -5.78
C VAL A 94 -4.62 -2.41 -5.62
N ALA A 95 -4.84 -1.89 -4.42
CA ALA A 95 -4.56 -0.49 -4.10
C ALA A 95 -3.06 -0.25 -3.87
N CYS A 96 -2.45 -1.06 -3.01
CA CYS A 96 -1.03 -0.93 -2.66
C CYS A 96 -0.50 -2.21 -2.03
N ILE A 97 0.81 -2.22 -1.76
CA ILE A 97 1.44 -3.20 -0.87
C ILE A 97 2.04 -2.47 0.33
N LEU A 98 2.02 -3.13 1.48
CA LEU A 98 2.68 -2.70 2.71
C LEU A 98 3.67 -3.80 3.10
N ASP A 99 4.95 -3.51 2.89
CA ASP A 99 6.04 -4.38 3.33
C ASP A 99 6.23 -4.22 4.83
N LEU A 100 6.45 -5.33 5.52
CA LEU A 100 6.67 -5.37 6.95
C LEU A 100 8.00 -6.04 7.27
N GLY A 101 8.74 -5.47 8.23
CA GLY A 101 10.05 -5.98 8.60
C GLY A 101 10.67 -5.19 9.75
N TYR A 102 11.96 -5.38 9.92
CA TYR A 102 12.75 -4.62 10.89
C TYR A 102 13.81 -3.83 10.12
N ALA A 103 14.02 -2.58 10.52
CA ALA A 103 15.06 -1.75 9.92
C ALA A 103 16.44 -2.40 10.15
N ASP A 104 17.22 -2.50 9.09
CA ASP A 104 18.60 -2.92 9.18
C ASP A 104 19.46 -1.74 9.64
N ALA A 105 20.02 -1.84 10.83
CA ALA A 105 20.87 -0.80 11.43
C ALA A 105 22.14 -0.53 10.60
N GLU A 106 22.60 -1.50 9.80
CA GLU A 106 23.80 -1.38 8.96
C GLU A 106 23.49 -0.78 7.58
N ALA A 107 22.23 -0.76 7.17
CA ALA A 107 21.82 -0.25 5.85
C ALA A 107 21.77 1.29 5.71
N GLY A 108 22.23 2.03 6.72
CA GLY A 108 22.41 3.49 6.63
C GLY A 108 21.18 4.33 6.95
N GLY A 109 20.11 3.75 7.51
CA GLY A 109 18.93 4.46 7.96
C GLY A 109 17.92 4.79 6.84
N PRO A 110 16.85 5.51 7.17
CA PRO A 110 15.78 5.83 6.23
C PRO A 110 16.25 6.82 5.14
N SER A 111 15.61 6.77 3.98
CA SER A 111 15.87 7.73 2.90
C SER A 111 15.71 9.17 3.40
N PRO A 112 16.55 10.12 2.94
CA PRO A 112 16.37 11.56 3.25
C PRO A 112 14.98 12.09 2.93
N ARG A 113 14.26 11.48 1.98
CA ARG A 113 12.87 11.82 1.65
C ARG A 113 11.88 11.49 2.79
N HIS A 114 12.28 10.62 3.72
CA HIS A 114 11.42 10.26 4.85
C HIS A 114 11.11 11.45 5.75
N GLU A 115 12.04 12.40 5.88
CA GLU A 115 11.90 13.61 6.69
C GLU A 115 11.51 14.86 5.89
N ALA A 116 11.54 14.76 4.55
CA ALA A 116 11.19 15.90 3.71
C ALA A 116 9.71 16.27 3.89
N ARG A 117 9.45 17.52 4.18
CA ARG A 117 8.10 18.10 4.34
C ARG A 117 7.99 19.39 3.55
N ARG A 118 6.80 19.64 3.04
CA ARG A 118 6.45 20.99 2.56
C ARG A 118 6.27 21.92 3.74
N SER A 119 6.47 23.23 3.52
CA SER A 119 6.13 24.23 4.54
C SER A 119 4.60 24.24 4.78
N MET A 120 4.19 24.76 5.92
CA MET A 120 2.74 24.88 6.21
C MET A 120 2.04 25.79 5.23
N GLU A 121 2.70 26.84 4.74
CA GLU A 121 2.18 27.78 3.75
C GLU A 121 1.95 27.13 2.39
N GLU A 122 2.80 26.14 2.02
CA GLU A 122 2.61 25.36 0.80
C GLU A 122 1.54 24.27 0.96
N PHE A 123 1.37 23.77 2.18
CA PHE A 123 0.48 22.63 2.46
C PHE A 123 -0.95 23.06 2.78
N ALA A 124 -1.12 24.17 3.51
CA ALA A 124 -2.43 24.62 3.99
C ALA A 124 -2.61 26.13 3.72
N ARG A 125 -3.83 26.50 3.35
CA ARG A 125 -4.21 27.90 3.13
C ARG A 125 -5.49 28.19 3.92
N VAL A 126 -5.44 29.26 4.71
CA VAL A 126 -6.64 29.84 5.34
C VAL A 126 -7.31 30.76 4.33
N LEU A 127 -8.62 30.60 4.13
CA LEU A 127 -9.46 31.41 3.24
C LEU A 127 -10.29 32.39 4.06
#